data_27460c9d9350e703c9c6e79ea9bc5276
#
_entry.id   27460c9d9350e703c9c6e79ea9bc5276
#
_cell.length_a   1.000
_cell.length_b   1.000
_cell.length_c   1.000
_cell.angle_alpha   90.00
_cell.angle_beta   90.00
_cell.angle_gamma   90.00
#
_symmetry.space_group_name_H-M   'P 1'
#
loop_
_entity.id
_entity.type
_entity.pdbx_description
1 polymer ?
#
loop_
_entity_poly.entity_id
_entity_poly.type
_entity_poly.pdbx_seq_one_letter_code
_entity_poly.pdbx_strand_id
1 'polypeptide(L)'
;MSRGVRVRLWGDYALFSRPEMKVERCSYDVMTPSAARGMLEAIYWHPGMRWVIDKIYVRKPIQFTSIRRNEVKSKVLAGNALTAVNGGGKPLYISSKEEIVQRASILLRDVEYVVEAHFEMTPKAVPGDKIGRAHV
;
A
#
# COMPACT_ATOMS: atom_id res chain seq x y z
N MET A 1 -8.53 19.23 -20.80
CA MET A 1 -8.65 19.69 -19.42
C MET A 1 -8.77 18.51 -18.47
N SER A 2 -7.92 18.44 -17.48
CA SER A 2 -7.99 17.38 -16.51
C SER A 2 -9.09 17.63 -15.49
N ARG A 3 -9.64 16.56 -14.96
CA ARG A 3 -10.64 16.65 -13.90
C ARG A 3 -9.99 16.41 -12.56
N GLY A 4 -10.32 17.28 -11.61
CA GLY A 4 -9.84 17.17 -10.25
C GLY A 4 -10.82 16.43 -9.36
N VAL A 5 -10.27 15.72 -8.40
CA VAL A 5 -11.03 15.08 -7.34
C VAL A 5 -10.45 15.50 -5.99
N ARG A 6 -11.28 15.42 -4.97
CA ARG A 6 -10.86 15.66 -3.60
C ARG A 6 -11.35 14.47 -2.79
N VAL A 7 -10.41 13.75 -2.17
CA VAL A 7 -10.69 12.52 -1.45
C VAL A 7 -10.23 12.66 -0.02
N ARG A 8 -11.09 12.29 0.92
CA ARG A 8 -10.75 12.24 2.33
C ARG A 8 -10.37 10.82 2.70
N LEU A 9 -9.19 10.67 3.30
CA LEU A 9 -8.66 9.39 3.73
C LEU A 9 -8.36 9.48 5.22
N TRP A 10 -8.80 8.48 5.99
CA TRP A 10 -8.58 8.47 7.43
C TRP A 10 -8.47 7.05 7.94
N GLY A 11 -7.92 6.92 9.13
CA GLY A 11 -7.80 5.62 9.78
C GLY A 11 -7.20 5.73 11.15
N ASP A 12 -7.33 4.66 11.92
CA ASP A 12 -6.74 4.57 13.24
C ASP A 12 -5.23 4.45 13.19
N TYR A 13 -4.72 3.80 12.14
CA TYR A 13 -3.29 3.60 11.93
C TYR A 13 -2.94 3.76 10.47
N ALA A 14 -1.71 4.18 10.21
CA ALA A 14 -1.17 4.24 8.87
C ALA A 14 0.33 3.95 8.88
N LEU A 15 0.79 3.30 7.82
CA LEU A 15 2.20 3.00 7.63
C LEU A 15 2.60 3.40 6.20
N PHE A 16 3.31 4.51 6.10
CA PHE A 16 3.90 4.94 4.84
C PHE A 16 5.38 4.59 4.90
N SER A 17 5.71 3.38 4.53
CA SER A 17 7.00 2.74 4.80
C SER A 17 8.19 3.52 4.28
N ARG A 18 9.18 3.71 5.15
CA ARG A 18 10.49 4.22 4.75
C ARG A 18 11.29 3.06 4.15
N PRO A 19 11.76 3.18 2.91
CA PRO A 19 12.45 2.06 2.25
C PRO A 19 13.80 1.73 2.86
N GLU A 20 14.44 2.66 3.57
CA GLU A 20 15.71 2.43 4.22
C GLU A 20 15.61 1.56 5.48
N MET A 21 14.41 1.40 6.03
CA MET A 21 14.18 0.61 7.24
C MET A 21 13.80 -0.82 6.84
N LYS A 22 14.81 -1.71 6.82
CA LYS A 22 14.62 -3.08 6.30
C LYS A 22 14.12 -4.06 7.34
N VAL A 23 14.55 -3.93 8.58
CA VAL A 23 14.24 -4.88 9.65
C VAL A 23 13.01 -4.42 10.42
N GLU A 24 13.04 -3.20 10.91
CA GLU A 24 11.90 -2.59 11.57
C GLU A 24 11.22 -1.63 10.61
N ARG A 25 9.91 -1.69 10.55
CA ARG A 25 9.15 -0.80 9.66
C ARG A 25 8.86 0.49 10.37
N CYS A 26 9.21 1.59 9.71
CA CYS A 26 8.93 2.93 10.21
C CYS A 26 8.15 3.69 9.16
N SER A 27 7.15 4.43 9.61
CA SER A 27 6.37 5.29 8.74
C SER A 27 7.07 6.62 8.50
N TYR A 28 6.87 7.18 7.31
CA TYR A 28 7.07 8.62 7.11
C TYR A 28 6.09 9.39 8.01
N ASP A 29 6.40 10.64 8.26
CA ASP A 29 5.60 11.50 9.13
C ASP A 29 4.18 11.71 8.62
N VAL A 30 4.01 11.70 7.32
CA VAL A 30 2.73 11.95 6.67
C VAL A 30 2.60 11.07 5.43
N MET A 31 1.39 11.03 4.87
CA MET A 31 1.14 10.36 3.61
C MET A 31 2.03 10.92 2.51
N THR A 32 2.70 10.04 1.78
CA THR A 32 3.53 10.42 0.66
C THR A 32 2.68 10.55 -0.62
N PRO A 33 3.14 11.32 -1.61
CA PRO A 33 2.44 11.36 -2.91
C PRO A 33 2.31 9.98 -3.56
N SER A 34 3.32 9.12 -3.44
CA SER A 34 3.25 7.76 -3.96
C SER A 34 2.15 6.95 -3.31
N ALA A 35 2.02 7.06 -1.98
CA ALA A 35 0.97 6.36 -1.24
C ALA A 35 -0.41 6.88 -1.63
N ALA A 36 -0.56 8.19 -1.75
CA ALA A 36 -1.82 8.80 -2.17
C ALA A 36 -2.21 8.34 -3.58
N ARG A 37 -1.25 8.30 -4.49
CA ARG A 37 -1.50 7.81 -5.84
C ARG A 37 -1.92 6.36 -5.85
N GLY A 38 -1.26 5.52 -5.08
CA GLY A 38 -1.62 4.11 -4.96
C GLY A 38 -3.04 3.92 -4.42
N MET A 39 -3.45 4.73 -3.45
CA MET A 39 -4.81 4.69 -2.93
C MET A 39 -5.84 5.03 -3.99
N LEU A 40 -5.60 6.08 -4.78
CA LEU A 40 -6.51 6.48 -5.85
C LEU A 40 -6.56 5.43 -6.96
N GLU A 41 -5.42 4.83 -7.32
CA GLU A 41 -5.37 3.75 -8.29
C GLU A 41 -6.18 2.54 -7.84
N ALA A 42 -6.17 2.24 -6.55
CA ALA A 42 -6.97 1.15 -6.00
C ALA A 42 -8.47 1.43 -6.08
N ILE A 43 -8.86 2.70 -6.04
CA ILE A 43 -10.26 3.10 -6.17
C ILE A 43 -10.69 3.08 -7.63
N TYR A 44 -9.91 3.65 -8.51
CA TYR A 44 -10.20 3.72 -9.93
C TYR A 44 -8.94 3.87 -10.76
N TRP A 45 -8.73 2.94 -11.66
CA TRP A 45 -7.63 3.00 -12.61
C TRP A 45 -7.93 2.10 -13.81
N HIS A 46 -7.48 2.54 -15.00
CA HIS A 46 -7.41 1.66 -16.16
C HIS A 46 -6.26 2.11 -17.09
N PRO A 47 -5.85 1.25 -18.02
CA PRO A 47 -4.76 1.63 -18.94
C PRO A 47 -5.09 2.91 -19.69
N GLY A 48 -4.09 3.76 -19.85
CA GLY A 48 -4.25 5.02 -20.56
C GLY A 48 -4.50 6.21 -19.65
N MET A 49 -4.56 6.01 -18.33
CA MET A 49 -4.68 7.12 -17.39
C MET A 49 -3.55 7.10 -16.38
N ARG A 50 -3.26 8.27 -15.82
CA ARG A 50 -2.28 8.44 -14.78
C ARG A 50 -2.81 9.44 -13.75
N TRP A 51 -2.83 9.05 -12.48
CA TRP A 51 -3.15 9.97 -11.40
C TRP A 51 -1.98 10.89 -11.09
N VAL A 52 -2.28 12.16 -10.89
CA VAL A 52 -1.31 13.18 -10.48
C VAL A 52 -1.81 13.79 -9.19
N ILE A 53 -0.99 13.72 -8.14
CA ILE A 53 -1.34 14.25 -6.83
C ILE A 53 -0.96 15.73 -6.81
N ASP A 54 -1.94 16.58 -6.57
CA ASP A 54 -1.75 18.02 -6.54
C ASP A 54 -1.44 18.53 -5.15
N LYS A 55 -2.24 18.12 -4.16
CA LYS A 55 -2.07 18.55 -2.76
C LYS A 55 -2.49 17.46 -1.80
N ILE A 56 -1.81 17.41 -0.67
CA ILE A 56 -2.18 16.57 0.45
C ILE A 56 -2.29 17.45 1.67
N TYR A 57 -3.49 17.52 2.24
CA TYR A 57 -3.73 18.25 3.47
C TYR A 57 -3.66 17.31 4.65
N VAL A 58 -2.82 17.63 5.62
CA VAL A 58 -2.71 16.87 6.86
C VAL A 58 -3.72 17.46 7.84
N ARG A 59 -4.74 16.69 8.19
CA ARG A 59 -5.88 17.17 8.96
C ARG A 59 -5.77 16.96 10.45
N LYS A 60 -4.90 16.06 10.88
CA LYS A 60 -4.70 15.75 12.29
C LYS A 60 -3.22 15.78 12.66
N PRO A 61 -2.89 16.04 13.92
CA PRO A 61 -1.49 16.08 14.35
C PRO A 61 -0.75 14.78 14.05
N ILE A 62 0.53 14.92 13.76
CA ILE A 62 1.40 13.76 13.52
C ILE A 62 1.66 13.08 14.86
N GLN A 63 1.23 11.82 14.97
CA GLN A 63 1.40 11.02 16.17
C GLN A 63 1.90 9.65 15.78
N PHE A 64 2.92 9.18 16.48
CA PHE A 64 3.47 7.85 16.25
C PHE A 64 3.07 6.89 17.35
N THR A 65 2.98 5.61 17.00
CA THR A 65 2.81 4.53 17.95
C THR A 65 3.64 3.35 17.50
N SER A 66 3.97 2.48 18.44
CA SER A 66 4.75 1.28 18.15
C SER A 66 3.87 0.06 18.32
N ILE A 67 3.92 -0.82 17.33
CA ILE A 67 3.20 -2.09 17.36
C ILE A 67 4.21 -3.19 17.07
N ARG A 68 4.15 -4.26 17.87
CA ARG A 68 4.93 -5.46 17.62
C ARG A 68 4.12 -6.42 16.78
N ARG A 69 4.77 -6.96 15.75
CA ARG A 69 4.15 -7.92 14.88
C ARG A 69 4.97 -9.21 14.90
N ASN A 70 4.24 -10.32 14.81
CA ASN A 70 4.86 -11.61 14.62
C ASN A 70 5.01 -11.87 13.13
N GLU A 71 6.21 -12.17 12.70
CA GLU A 71 6.49 -12.48 11.30
C GLU A 71 7.14 -13.85 11.21
N VAL A 72 6.76 -14.61 10.18
CA VAL A 72 7.40 -15.89 9.92
C VAL A 72 8.78 -15.63 9.33
N LYS A 73 9.80 -16.14 9.99
CA LYS A 73 11.20 -15.90 9.65
C LYS A 73 11.61 -16.57 8.35
N SER A 74 11.10 -17.77 8.11
CA SER A 74 11.42 -18.56 6.93
C SER A 74 10.31 -18.48 5.90
N LYS A 75 10.70 -18.59 4.63
CA LYS A 75 9.75 -18.67 3.53
C LYS A 75 9.67 -20.11 3.04
N VAL A 76 8.46 -20.54 2.70
CA VAL A 76 8.25 -21.84 2.06
C VAL A 76 8.69 -21.73 0.61
N LEU A 77 9.60 -22.64 0.19
CA LEU A 77 10.05 -22.70 -1.18
C LEU A 77 8.98 -23.36 -2.04
N ALA A 78 8.75 -22.82 -3.24
CA ALA A 78 7.74 -23.34 -4.15
C ALA A 78 7.94 -24.83 -4.47
N GLY A 79 9.20 -25.24 -4.66
CA GLY A 79 9.53 -26.64 -4.93
C GLY A 79 9.13 -27.58 -3.80
N ASN A 80 9.35 -27.16 -2.56
CA ASN A 80 8.97 -27.96 -1.40
C ASN A 80 7.45 -28.06 -1.27
N ALA A 81 6.75 -26.96 -1.53
CA ALA A 81 5.29 -26.95 -1.48
C ALA A 81 4.70 -27.89 -2.53
N LEU A 82 5.25 -27.86 -3.75
CA LEU A 82 4.80 -28.73 -4.83
C LEU A 82 5.02 -30.20 -4.48
N THR A 83 6.17 -30.55 -3.93
CA THR A 83 6.46 -31.91 -3.51
C THR A 83 5.47 -32.40 -2.46
N ALA A 84 5.15 -31.59 -1.48
CA ALA A 84 4.18 -31.94 -0.46
C ALA A 84 2.78 -32.14 -1.03
N VAL A 85 2.35 -31.28 -1.92
CA VAL A 85 1.04 -31.37 -2.58
C VAL A 85 0.93 -32.64 -3.42
N ASN A 86 1.99 -33.03 -4.09
CA ASN A 86 2.01 -34.21 -4.92
C ASN A 86 2.19 -35.52 -4.11
N GLY A 87 2.21 -35.43 -2.80
CA GLY A 87 2.36 -36.61 -1.95
C GLY A 87 3.73 -37.21 -1.98
N GLY A 88 4.71 -36.49 -2.49
CA GLY A 88 6.05 -36.98 -2.68
C GLY A 88 6.94 -36.98 -1.45
N GLY A 89 6.39 -36.80 -0.26
CA GLY A 89 7.26 -36.75 0.87
C GLY A 89 6.63 -36.33 2.17
N LYS A 90 7.43 -35.69 3.00
CA LYS A 90 7.01 -35.24 4.32
C LYS A 90 6.01 -34.09 4.22
N PRO A 91 5.06 -34.02 5.17
CA PRO A 91 4.18 -32.88 5.23
C PRO A 91 4.99 -31.59 5.30
N LEU A 92 4.58 -30.59 4.53
CA LEU A 92 5.21 -29.28 4.54
C LEU A 92 4.52 -28.42 5.58
N TYR A 93 5.26 -28.02 6.60
CA TYR A 93 4.77 -27.06 7.58
C TYR A 93 5.92 -26.27 8.18
N ILE A 94 5.59 -25.11 8.73
CA ILE A 94 6.54 -24.27 9.45
C ILE A 94 6.09 -24.21 10.90
N SER A 95 7.03 -24.53 11.81
CA SER A 95 6.75 -24.43 13.23
C SER A 95 6.65 -22.96 13.62
N SER A 96 5.45 -22.54 14.03
CA SER A 96 5.22 -21.16 14.45
C SER A 96 6.12 -20.73 15.60
N LYS A 97 6.38 -21.62 16.54
CA LYS A 97 7.22 -21.29 17.69
C LYS A 97 8.66 -20.99 17.32
N GLU A 98 9.19 -21.72 16.35
CA GLU A 98 10.60 -21.60 15.97
C GLU A 98 10.85 -20.54 14.92
N GLU A 99 9.88 -20.30 14.05
CA GLU A 99 10.06 -19.46 12.88
C GLU A 99 9.48 -18.06 13.04
N ILE A 100 8.75 -17.80 14.12
CA ILE A 100 8.17 -16.47 14.36
C ILE A 100 9.20 -15.59 15.04
N VAL A 101 9.37 -14.39 14.47
CA VAL A 101 10.21 -13.32 15.01
C VAL A 101 9.33 -12.12 15.24
N GLN A 102 9.46 -11.52 16.42
CA GLN A 102 8.77 -10.28 16.71
C GLN A 102 9.48 -9.11 16.05
N ARG A 103 8.76 -8.33 15.29
CA ARG A 103 9.26 -7.11 14.64
C ARG A 103 8.49 -5.92 15.14
N ALA A 104 9.21 -4.88 15.52
CA ALA A 104 8.59 -3.61 15.88
C ALA A 104 8.22 -2.86 14.60
N SER A 105 7.08 -2.20 14.64
CA SER A 105 6.67 -1.28 13.58
C SER A 105 6.28 0.04 14.21
N ILE A 106 6.82 1.12 13.71
CA ILE A 106 6.48 2.46 14.16
C ILE A 106 5.48 3.03 13.14
N LEU A 107 4.27 3.21 13.59
CA LEU A 107 3.13 3.61 12.76
C LEU A 107 2.67 5.00 13.13
N LEU A 108 1.96 5.62 12.19
CA LEU A 108 1.16 6.81 12.51
C LEU A 108 -0.14 6.37 13.16
N ARG A 109 -0.62 7.17 14.08
CA ARG A 109 -1.87 6.94 14.80
C ARG A 109 -2.84 8.06 14.52
N ASP A 110 -4.12 7.70 14.35
CA ASP A 110 -5.22 8.64 14.19
C ASP A 110 -4.93 9.66 13.10
N VAL A 111 -4.96 9.18 11.86
CA VAL A 111 -4.61 10.01 10.71
C VAL A 111 -5.84 10.43 9.94
N GLU A 112 -5.74 11.60 9.33
CA GLU A 112 -6.73 12.08 8.39
C GLU A 112 -6.06 12.98 7.36
N TYR A 113 -6.34 12.71 6.10
CA TYR A 113 -5.79 13.48 4.98
C TYR A 113 -6.89 13.83 4.01
N VAL A 114 -6.72 14.97 3.35
CA VAL A 114 -7.52 15.31 2.18
C VAL A 114 -6.55 15.41 1.01
N VAL A 115 -6.80 14.63 -0.02
CA VAL A 115 -5.95 14.56 -1.21
C VAL A 115 -6.69 15.22 -2.36
N GLU A 116 -6.06 16.19 -2.98
CA GLU A 116 -6.52 16.77 -4.24
C GLU A 116 -5.65 16.23 -5.36
N ALA A 117 -6.28 15.70 -6.38
CA ALA A 117 -5.60 15.06 -7.49
C ALA A 117 -6.39 15.23 -8.77
N HIS A 118 -5.74 15.02 -9.88
CA HIS A 118 -6.38 14.93 -11.18
C HIS A 118 -5.75 13.78 -11.97
N PHE A 119 -6.38 13.39 -13.05
CA PHE A 119 -5.78 12.40 -13.90
C PHE A 119 -5.52 12.95 -15.30
N GLU A 120 -4.51 12.37 -15.94
CA GLU A 120 -4.09 12.73 -17.28
C GLU A 120 -4.13 11.51 -18.17
N MET A 121 -4.34 11.75 -19.46
CA MET A 121 -4.24 10.70 -20.46
C MET A 121 -2.77 10.42 -20.74
N THR A 122 -2.44 9.16 -20.91
CA THR A 122 -1.08 8.74 -21.24
C THR A 122 -1.00 8.32 -22.72
N PRO A 123 0.21 8.11 -23.26
CA PRO A 123 0.34 7.59 -24.63
C PRO A 123 -0.31 6.23 -24.86
N LYS A 124 -0.66 5.51 -23.79
CA LYS A 124 -1.37 4.23 -23.90
C LYS A 124 -2.88 4.38 -24.00
N ALA A 125 -3.41 5.60 -23.91
CA ALA A 125 -4.83 5.83 -24.07
C ALA A 125 -5.25 5.47 -25.50
N VAL A 126 -6.36 4.75 -25.63
CA VAL A 126 -6.86 4.36 -26.94
C VAL A 126 -7.84 5.40 -27.45
N PRO A 127 -7.99 5.51 -28.80
CA PRO A 127 -9.00 6.39 -29.37
C PRO A 127 -10.39 6.05 -28.85
N GLY A 128 -11.13 7.08 -28.47
CA GLY A 128 -12.45 6.90 -27.89
C GLY A 128 -12.48 6.59 -26.41
N ASP A 129 -11.34 6.60 -25.76
CA ASP A 129 -11.24 6.42 -24.30
C ASP A 129 -11.99 7.55 -23.60
N LYS A 130 -12.86 7.18 -22.67
CA LYS A 130 -13.76 8.13 -22.01
C LYS A 130 -13.39 8.39 -20.56
N ILE A 131 -12.12 8.25 -20.20
CA ILE A 131 -11.64 8.58 -18.87
C ILE A 131 -12.04 10.03 -18.55
N GLY A 132 -12.61 10.23 -17.40
CA GLY A 132 -13.00 11.56 -16.97
C GLY A 132 -14.34 12.03 -17.49
N ARG A 133 -15.05 11.23 -18.26
CA ARG A 133 -16.38 11.57 -18.77
C ARG A 133 -17.49 10.86 -18.01
N ALA A 134 -17.35 9.57 -17.81
CA ALA A 134 -18.42 8.77 -17.23
C ALA A 134 -18.11 8.31 -15.81
N HIS A 135 -16.89 8.41 -15.36
CA HIS A 135 -16.43 7.73 -14.17
C HIS A 135 -15.90 8.64 -13.07
N VAL A 136 -16.08 9.91 -13.28
CA VAL A 136 -15.61 10.91 -12.31
C VAL A 136 -16.78 11.61 -11.67
#